data_d3735d7d8d268802e6e958aa10c5a1c9
#
_entry.id   d3735d7d8d268802e6e958aa10c5a1c9
#
_cell.length_a   1.000
_cell.length_b   1.000
_cell.length_c   1.000
_cell.angle_alpha   90.00
_cell.angle_beta   90.00
_cell.angle_gamma   90.00
#
_symmetry.space_group_name_H-M   'P 1'
#
loop_
_entity.id
_entity.type
_entity.pdbx_description
1 polymer ?
#
loop_
_entity_poly.entity_id
_entity_poly.type
_entity_poly.pdbx_seq_one_letter_code
_entity_poly.pdbx_strand_id
1 'polypeptide(L)'
;MFSHVMVGAADIEKSKKFYDAVLGTLGVGPGVANGTRFFYMTKTGMFAITKPINGAAASSANGGTIGFAAPDIKTVDAFHAAGLAHGGMTCEDPPGVREGAAGKLYLAYLRDPAGNKICALHRMPKT
;
A
#
# COMPACT_ATOMS: atom_id res chain seq x y z
N MET A 1 -6.11 15.98 -1.84
CA MET A 1 -5.17 16.44 -2.86
C MET A 1 -5.16 15.51 -4.06
N PHE A 2 -4.78 14.23 -3.94
CA PHE A 2 -4.77 13.32 -5.08
C PHE A 2 -6.16 12.80 -5.41
N SER A 3 -6.51 12.75 -6.71
CA SER A 3 -7.73 12.07 -7.14
C SER A 3 -7.51 10.55 -7.10
N HIS A 4 -6.37 10.11 -7.60
CA HIS A 4 -6.02 8.70 -7.61
C HIS A 4 -4.50 8.54 -7.72
N VAL A 5 -4.03 7.36 -7.31
CA VAL A 5 -2.64 6.92 -7.46
C VAL A 5 -2.69 5.53 -8.07
N MET A 6 -1.83 5.27 -9.05
CA MET A 6 -1.80 3.99 -9.76
C MET A 6 -0.37 3.46 -9.81
N VAL A 7 -0.20 2.17 -9.60
CA VAL A 7 1.09 1.50 -9.71
C VAL A 7 1.01 0.33 -10.66
N GLY A 8 2.15 -0.03 -11.25
CA GLY A 8 2.24 -1.16 -12.15
C GLY A 8 2.26 -2.49 -11.40
N ALA A 9 1.68 -3.51 -12.02
CA ALA A 9 1.67 -4.88 -11.53
C ALA A 9 2.37 -5.79 -12.53
N ALA A 10 3.33 -6.59 -12.05
CA ALA A 10 3.98 -7.59 -12.88
C ALA A 10 3.05 -8.78 -13.13
N ASP A 11 2.32 -9.19 -12.10
CA ASP A 11 1.27 -10.21 -12.18
C ASP A 11 0.05 -9.59 -11.49
N ILE A 12 -0.94 -9.21 -12.30
CA ILE A 12 -2.07 -8.43 -11.80
C ILE A 12 -2.91 -9.19 -10.77
N GLU A 13 -3.04 -10.50 -10.91
CA GLU A 13 -3.82 -11.31 -9.97
C GLU A 13 -3.10 -11.44 -8.61
N LYS A 14 -1.78 -11.58 -8.62
CA LYS A 14 -0.99 -11.58 -7.38
C LYS A 14 -1.07 -10.23 -6.68
N SER A 15 -0.96 -9.13 -7.43
CA SER A 15 -1.08 -7.79 -6.87
C SER A 15 -2.48 -7.55 -6.32
N LYS A 16 -3.53 -8.03 -7.00
CA LYS A 16 -4.90 -7.92 -6.50
C LYS A 16 -5.06 -8.63 -5.16
N LYS A 17 -4.58 -9.86 -5.03
CA LYS A 17 -4.65 -10.60 -3.76
C LYS A 17 -3.96 -9.84 -2.64
N PHE A 18 -2.79 -9.30 -2.94
CA PHE A 18 -2.02 -8.51 -1.98
C PHE A 18 -2.80 -7.26 -1.53
N TYR A 19 -3.26 -6.45 -2.49
CA TYR A 19 -3.95 -5.20 -2.15
C TYR A 19 -5.34 -5.42 -1.56
N ASP A 20 -6.06 -6.46 -1.97
CA ASP A 20 -7.32 -6.83 -1.31
C ASP A 20 -7.07 -7.09 0.19
N ALA A 21 -5.97 -7.76 0.51
CA ALA A 21 -5.64 -8.09 1.90
C ALA A 21 -5.18 -6.86 2.70
N VAL A 22 -4.19 -6.11 2.19
CA VAL A 22 -3.62 -4.99 2.96
C VAL A 22 -4.61 -3.82 3.08
N LEU A 23 -5.28 -3.46 1.99
CA LEU A 23 -6.26 -2.38 2.01
C LEU A 23 -7.53 -2.80 2.75
N GLY A 24 -7.82 -4.09 2.77
CA GLY A 24 -8.91 -4.63 3.58
C GLY A 24 -8.74 -4.34 5.07
N THR A 25 -7.50 -4.31 5.58
CA THR A 25 -7.23 -3.93 6.98
C THR A 25 -7.58 -2.47 7.28
N LEU A 26 -7.62 -1.64 6.25
CA LEU A 26 -8.01 -0.23 6.35
C LEU A 26 -9.51 -0.03 6.09
N GLY A 27 -10.28 -1.11 5.93
CA GLY A 27 -11.70 -1.03 5.64
C GLY A 27 -12.05 -0.77 4.18
N VAL A 28 -11.08 -0.90 3.27
CA VAL A 28 -11.32 -0.73 1.83
C VAL A 28 -11.80 -2.05 1.24
N GLY A 29 -12.87 -2.02 0.45
CA GLY A 29 -13.40 -3.19 -0.22
C GLY A 29 -12.46 -3.76 -1.29
N PRO A 30 -12.74 -4.98 -1.78
CA PRO A 30 -11.93 -5.60 -2.82
C PRO A 30 -11.82 -4.75 -4.08
N GLY A 31 -10.74 -4.93 -4.82
CA GLY A 31 -10.52 -4.21 -6.06
C GLY A 31 -11.60 -4.50 -7.10
N VAL A 32 -12.05 -3.45 -7.78
CA VAL A 32 -13.08 -3.51 -8.82
C VAL A 32 -12.40 -3.50 -10.18
N ALA A 33 -12.70 -4.51 -10.99
CA ALA A 33 -12.09 -4.67 -12.30
C ALA A 33 -12.56 -3.59 -13.28
N ASN A 34 -11.62 -3.08 -14.06
CA ASN A 34 -11.90 -2.18 -15.17
C ASN A 34 -10.80 -2.41 -16.24
N GLY A 35 -11.12 -3.24 -17.24
CA GLY A 35 -10.13 -3.64 -18.24
C GLY A 35 -8.96 -4.39 -17.61
N THR A 36 -7.74 -3.87 -17.82
CA THR A 36 -6.51 -4.45 -17.27
C THR A 36 -6.14 -3.88 -15.90
N ARG A 37 -7.10 -3.25 -15.21
CA ARG A 37 -6.90 -2.52 -13.97
C ARG A 37 -7.84 -3.00 -12.88
N PHE A 38 -7.42 -2.79 -11.63
CA PHE A 38 -8.31 -2.90 -10.47
C PHE A 38 -8.27 -1.60 -9.69
N PHE A 39 -9.45 -1.11 -9.31
CA PHE A 39 -9.60 0.13 -8.58
C PHE A 39 -10.07 -0.13 -7.16
N TYR A 40 -9.45 0.55 -6.21
CA TYR A 40 -9.81 0.55 -4.79
C TYR A 40 -10.33 1.95 -4.48
N MET A 41 -11.63 2.06 -4.26
CA MET A 41 -12.29 3.36 -4.11
C MET A 41 -12.59 3.66 -2.67
N THR A 42 -12.27 4.89 -2.24
CA THR A 42 -12.59 5.39 -0.92
C THR A 42 -13.21 6.78 -1.04
N LYS A 43 -13.68 7.32 0.09
CA LYS A 43 -14.24 8.68 0.12
C LYS A 43 -13.19 9.76 -0.13
N THR A 44 -11.92 9.47 0.10
CA THR A 44 -10.84 10.46 0.02
C THR A 44 -9.98 10.33 -1.23
N GLY A 45 -10.21 9.30 -2.04
CA GLY A 45 -9.48 9.09 -3.28
C GLY A 45 -9.49 7.64 -3.70
N MET A 46 -8.76 7.34 -4.77
CA MET A 46 -8.66 5.99 -5.31
C MET A 46 -7.20 5.55 -5.38
N PHE A 47 -7.00 4.27 -5.13
CA PHE A 47 -5.75 3.58 -5.45
C PHE A 47 -6.03 2.54 -6.53
N ALA A 48 -5.09 2.35 -7.45
CA ALA A 48 -5.29 1.40 -8.55
C ALA A 48 -4.01 0.65 -8.87
N ILE A 49 -4.19 -0.54 -9.41
CA ILE A 49 -3.11 -1.35 -9.97
C ILE A 49 -3.43 -1.63 -11.44
N THR A 50 -2.40 -1.72 -12.27
CA THR A 50 -2.58 -1.90 -13.71
C THR A 50 -1.46 -2.73 -14.34
N LYS A 51 -1.81 -3.46 -15.38
CA LYS A 51 -0.78 -3.87 -16.34
C LYS A 51 -0.31 -2.62 -17.08
N PRO A 52 1.01 -2.45 -17.32
CA PRO A 52 1.47 -1.29 -18.08
C PRO A 52 0.82 -1.19 -19.45
N ILE A 53 0.37 -0.01 -19.81
CA ILE A 53 -0.40 0.21 -21.05
C ILE A 53 0.41 -0.04 -22.30
N ASN A 54 1.74 0.08 -22.24
CA ASN A 54 2.63 -0.12 -23.37
C ASN A 54 3.03 -1.60 -23.58
N GLY A 55 2.49 -2.51 -22.74
CA GLY A 55 2.80 -3.94 -22.82
C GLY A 55 4.18 -4.34 -22.31
N ALA A 56 5.00 -3.38 -21.87
CA ALA A 56 6.31 -3.68 -21.31
C ALA A 56 6.17 -4.16 -19.85
N ALA A 57 7.26 -4.72 -19.32
CA ALA A 57 7.27 -5.18 -17.93
C ALA A 57 7.03 -4.00 -16.96
N ALA A 58 6.27 -4.26 -15.92
CA ALA A 58 6.11 -3.28 -14.84
C ALA A 58 7.42 -3.08 -14.11
N SER A 59 7.67 -1.83 -13.69
CA SER A 59 8.81 -1.49 -12.83
C SER A 59 8.32 -0.77 -11.60
N SER A 60 9.05 -0.93 -10.49
CA SER A 60 8.85 -0.10 -9.32
C SER A 60 9.63 1.19 -9.47
N ALA A 61 9.06 2.31 -9.04
CA ALA A 61 9.77 3.58 -9.05
C ALA A 61 10.84 3.56 -7.94
N ASN A 62 12.10 3.66 -8.30
CA ASN A 62 13.17 3.72 -7.31
C ASN A 62 13.11 5.08 -6.60
N GLY A 63 12.93 5.05 -5.28
CA GLY A 63 12.70 6.25 -4.48
C GLY A 63 11.24 6.60 -4.27
N GLY A 64 10.32 5.96 -5.00
CA GLY A 64 8.89 6.18 -4.81
C GLY A 64 8.37 5.43 -3.58
N THR A 65 7.47 6.07 -2.82
CA THR A 65 6.77 5.46 -1.70
C THR A 65 5.33 5.97 -1.67
N ILE A 66 4.40 5.06 -1.48
CA ILE A 66 2.99 5.44 -1.29
C ILE A 66 2.60 5.06 0.13
N GLY A 67 2.19 6.07 0.91
CA GLY A 67 1.75 5.88 2.29
C GLY A 67 0.24 5.87 2.41
N PHE A 68 -0.28 4.88 3.14
CA PHE A 68 -1.69 4.77 3.47
C PHE A 68 -1.89 5.14 4.94
N ALA A 69 -2.86 6.02 5.20
CA ALA A 69 -3.16 6.42 6.57
C ALA A 69 -3.88 5.29 7.31
N ALA A 70 -3.46 5.04 8.54
CA ALA A 70 -4.08 4.04 9.41
C ALA A 70 -4.55 4.70 10.71
N PRO A 71 -5.69 4.28 11.26
CA PRO A 71 -6.28 4.95 12.43
C PRO A 71 -5.55 4.67 13.74
N ASP A 72 -4.79 3.58 13.82
CA ASP A 72 -4.11 3.18 15.05
C ASP A 72 -2.94 2.23 14.76
N ILE A 73 -2.16 1.94 15.80
CA ILE A 73 -0.99 1.05 15.73
C ILE A 73 -1.41 -0.37 15.35
N LYS A 74 -2.51 -0.86 15.91
CA LYS A 74 -2.98 -2.21 15.65
C LYS A 74 -3.28 -2.42 14.14
N THR A 75 -3.86 -1.42 13.50
CA THR A 75 -4.15 -1.46 12.07
C THR A 75 -2.87 -1.45 11.24
N VAL A 76 -1.86 -0.66 11.63
CA VAL A 76 -0.56 -0.67 10.95
C VAL A 76 0.06 -2.07 11.01
N ASP A 77 0.05 -2.69 12.19
CA ASP A 77 0.60 -4.04 12.34
C ASP A 77 -0.18 -5.06 11.52
N ALA A 78 -1.52 -4.95 11.49
CA ALA A 78 -2.37 -5.83 10.67
C ALA A 78 -2.10 -5.67 9.18
N PHE A 79 -1.91 -4.44 8.71
CA PHE A 79 -1.56 -4.13 7.33
C PHE A 79 -0.26 -4.83 6.94
N HIS A 80 0.78 -4.71 7.76
CA HIS A 80 2.08 -5.33 7.51
C HIS A 80 1.98 -6.85 7.49
N ALA A 81 1.32 -7.44 8.48
CA ALA A 81 1.14 -8.88 8.56
C ALA A 81 0.36 -9.43 7.35
N ALA A 82 -0.70 -8.75 6.94
CA ALA A 82 -1.48 -9.13 5.77
C ALA A 82 -0.63 -9.11 4.49
N GLY A 83 0.23 -8.10 4.35
CA GLY A 83 1.12 -7.99 3.21
C GLY A 83 2.12 -9.13 3.13
N LEU A 84 2.73 -9.49 4.24
CA LEU A 84 3.66 -10.63 4.29
C LEU A 84 2.96 -11.95 3.98
N ALA A 85 1.72 -12.11 4.41
CA ALA A 85 0.94 -13.32 4.16
C ALA A 85 0.48 -13.45 2.70
N HIS A 86 0.48 -12.37 1.93
CA HIS A 86 -0.09 -12.32 0.58
C HIS A 86 0.92 -11.87 -0.49
N GLY A 87 2.16 -12.29 -0.35
CA GLY A 87 3.17 -12.14 -1.40
C GLY A 87 4.00 -10.86 -1.34
N GLY A 88 3.83 -10.05 -0.31
CA GLY A 88 4.68 -8.89 -0.08
C GLY A 88 5.96 -9.24 0.67
N MET A 89 6.87 -8.27 0.70
CA MET A 89 8.14 -8.40 1.42
C MET A 89 8.30 -7.23 2.38
N THR A 90 8.90 -7.51 3.53
CA THR A 90 9.27 -6.43 4.46
C THR A 90 10.33 -5.52 3.83
N CYS A 91 10.33 -4.27 4.23
CA CYS A 91 11.22 -3.24 3.70
C CYS A 91 11.52 -2.26 4.82
N GLU A 92 12.74 -1.74 4.87
CA GLU A 92 13.23 -0.88 5.95
C GLU A 92 13.18 -1.59 7.32
N ASP A 93 13.10 -0.82 8.40
CA ASP A 93 13.01 -1.39 9.74
C ASP A 93 11.64 -2.04 9.97
N PRO A 94 11.53 -2.99 10.91
CA PRO A 94 10.25 -3.58 11.27
C PRO A 94 9.22 -2.53 11.70
N PRO A 95 7.91 -2.89 11.73
CA PRO A 95 6.89 -1.98 12.23
C PRO A 95 7.29 -1.38 13.58
N GLY A 96 7.15 -0.09 13.71
CA GLY A 96 7.52 0.60 14.94
C GLY A 96 7.46 2.11 14.84
N VAL A 97 7.85 2.73 15.94
CA VAL A 97 7.87 4.19 16.04
C VAL A 97 9.05 4.76 15.27
N ARG A 98 8.77 5.82 14.52
CA ARG A 98 9.80 6.68 13.89
C ARG A 98 9.59 8.10 14.38
N GLU A 99 10.65 8.78 14.75
CA GLU A 99 10.60 10.18 15.10
C GLU A 99 10.96 11.02 13.88
N GLY A 100 10.10 11.99 13.56
CA GLY A 100 10.32 12.93 12.48
C GLY A 100 10.11 14.36 12.96
N ALA A 101 10.36 15.32 12.07
CA ALA A 101 10.20 16.75 12.37
C ALA A 101 8.77 17.08 12.82
N ALA A 102 7.77 16.34 12.36
CA ALA A 102 6.36 16.56 12.68
C ALA A 102 5.88 15.75 13.90
N GLY A 103 6.79 15.06 14.62
CA GLY A 103 6.45 14.24 15.79
C GLY A 103 6.67 12.76 15.55
N LYS A 104 6.06 11.94 16.40
CA LYS A 104 6.21 10.48 16.33
C LYS A 104 5.21 9.87 15.37
N LEU A 105 5.70 8.99 14.53
CA LEU A 105 4.90 8.23 13.57
C LEU A 105 5.09 6.74 13.85
N TYR A 106 4.02 5.97 13.74
CA TYR A 106 4.12 4.52 13.74
C TYR A 106 3.99 4.05 12.29
N LEU A 107 5.01 3.39 11.80
CA LEU A 107 5.16 3.05 10.39
C LEU A 107 5.48 1.57 10.18
N ALA A 108 5.00 1.03 9.08
CA ALA A 108 5.40 -0.28 8.59
C ALA A 108 5.51 -0.24 7.08
N TYR A 109 6.67 -0.64 6.56
CA TYR A 109 6.97 -0.61 5.14
C TYR A 109 6.90 -2.01 4.53
N LEU A 110 6.41 -2.06 3.30
CA LEU A 110 6.31 -3.28 2.50
C LEU A 110 6.71 -2.98 1.06
N ARG A 111 7.18 -4.03 0.37
CA ARG A 111 7.15 -4.07 -1.08
C ARG A 111 6.00 -4.96 -1.51
N ASP A 112 5.24 -4.50 -2.50
CA ASP A 112 4.18 -5.32 -3.08
C ASP A 112 4.78 -6.40 -4.00
N PRO A 113 3.97 -7.32 -4.56
CA PRO A 113 4.50 -8.40 -5.43
C PRO A 113 5.26 -7.92 -6.67
N ALA A 114 5.05 -6.68 -7.11
CA ALA A 114 5.77 -6.09 -8.25
C ALA A 114 6.99 -5.25 -7.79
N GLY A 115 7.22 -5.13 -6.49
CA GLY A 115 8.33 -4.38 -5.92
C GLY A 115 8.03 -2.92 -5.59
N ASN A 116 6.81 -2.46 -5.77
CA ASN A 116 6.43 -1.10 -5.38
C ASN A 116 6.50 -0.94 -3.86
N LYS A 117 7.10 0.16 -3.39
CA LYS A 117 7.24 0.43 -1.97
C LYS A 117 6.00 1.15 -1.46
N ILE A 118 5.41 0.60 -0.42
CA ILE A 118 4.25 1.18 0.26
C ILE A 118 4.47 1.16 1.76
N CYS A 119 3.66 1.92 2.48
CA CYS A 119 3.66 1.86 3.94
C CYS A 119 2.27 2.17 4.49
N ALA A 120 2.05 1.73 5.71
CA ALA A 120 0.96 2.20 6.54
C ALA A 120 1.54 3.15 7.58
N LEU A 121 0.83 4.25 7.83
CA LEU A 121 1.30 5.30 8.72
C LEU A 121 0.20 5.72 9.68
N HIS A 122 0.53 5.73 10.96
CA HIS A 122 -0.31 6.30 12.01
C HIS A 122 0.44 7.42 12.72
N ARG A 123 -0.15 8.61 12.74
CA ARG A 123 0.39 9.72 13.51
C ARG A 123 0.05 9.53 14.97
N MET A 124 1.07 9.41 15.80
CA MET A 124 0.87 9.22 17.22
C MET A 124 0.42 10.53 17.86
N PRO A 125 -0.46 10.47 18.89
CA PRO A 125 -0.87 11.67 19.60
C PRO A 125 0.34 12.38 20.20
N LYS A 126 0.29 13.70 20.22
CA LYS A 126 1.27 14.51 20.96
C LYS A 126 1.01 14.35 22.45
N THR A 127 2.06 14.08 23.21
CA THR A 127 2.00 14.01 24.67
C THR A 127 2.50 15.31 25.27
#